data_ba88d254ce91b602aa9091771c49e6ab
#
_entry.id   ba88d254ce91b602aa9091771c49e6ab
#
_cell.length_a   1.000
_cell.length_b   1.000
_cell.length_c   1.000
_cell.angle_alpha   90.00
_cell.angle_beta   90.00
_cell.angle_gamma   90.00
#
_symmetry.space_group_name_H-M   'P 1'
#
loop_
_entity.id
_entity.type
_entity.pdbx_description
1 polymer ?
#
loop_
_entity_poly.entity_id
_entity_poly.type
_entity_poly.pdbx_seq_one_letter_code
_entity_poly.pdbx_strand_id
1 'polypeptide(L)'
;MNRVTIRWSSGALEDFAYWQRHDPRVAARIERLLAETMRTPFKGIGKPEPLKAELSGWWSRRLTLEHRLVYRFEKGVIFVLQARYHC
;
A
#
# COMPACT_ATOMS: atom_id res chain seq x y z
N MET A 1 11.42 19.96 -8.50
CA MET A 1 11.27 18.51 -8.66
C MET A 1 10.52 17.93 -7.47
N ASN A 2 9.46 17.20 -7.72
CA ASN A 2 8.66 16.66 -6.64
C ASN A 2 9.22 15.33 -6.18
N ARG A 3 9.43 15.22 -4.88
CA ARG A 3 9.83 13.97 -4.27
C ARG A 3 8.65 13.35 -3.58
N VAL A 4 8.48 12.05 -3.78
CA VAL A 4 7.46 11.29 -3.06
C VAL A 4 8.15 10.51 -1.97
N THR A 5 7.67 10.68 -0.75
CA THR A 5 8.20 10.03 0.41
C THR A 5 7.22 8.95 0.85
N ILE A 6 7.74 7.83 1.32
CA ILE A 6 6.90 6.75 1.83
C ILE A 6 7.10 6.68 3.34
N ARG A 7 5.99 6.69 4.06
CA ARG A 7 5.98 6.53 5.51
C ARG A 7 5.14 5.32 5.86
N TRP A 8 5.65 4.52 6.78
CA TRP A 8 5.02 3.26 7.16
C TRP A 8 4.54 3.34 8.59
N SER A 9 3.34 2.83 8.85
CA SER A 9 2.92 2.59 10.23
C SER A 9 3.74 1.42 10.77
N SER A 10 3.80 1.27 12.09
CA SER A 10 4.50 0.14 12.69
C SER A 10 3.89 -1.18 12.22
N GLY A 11 2.55 -1.22 12.12
CA GLY A 11 1.87 -2.41 11.63
C GLY A 11 2.22 -2.74 10.19
N ALA A 12 2.34 -1.71 9.35
CA ALA A 12 2.71 -1.93 7.95
C ALA A 12 4.13 -2.45 7.82
N LEU A 13 5.05 -1.95 8.64
CA LEU A 13 6.42 -2.46 8.65
C LEU A 13 6.47 -3.92 9.07
N GLU A 14 5.67 -4.28 10.08
CA GLU A 14 5.58 -5.67 10.51
C GLU A 14 5.00 -6.54 9.40
N ASP A 15 3.99 -6.04 8.70
CA ASP A 15 3.39 -6.78 7.59
C ASP A 15 4.41 -7.03 6.48
N PHE A 16 5.18 -6.02 6.13
CA PHE A 16 6.19 -6.15 5.09
C PHE A 16 7.26 -7.17 5.51
N ALA A 17 7.71 -7.11 6.76
CA ALA A 17 8.67 -8.06 7.28
C ALA A 17 8.10 -9.48 7.27
N TYR A 18 6.80 -9.61 7.60
CA TYR A 18 6.12 -10.90 7.53
C TYR A 18 6.23 -11.50 6.11
N TRP A 19 5.93 -10.69 5.10
CA TRP A 19 5.97 -11.17 3.72
C TRP A 19 7.39 -11.49 3.27
N GLN A 20 8.37 -10.72 3.71
CA GLN A 20 9.76 -11.01 3.38
C GLN A 20 10.18 -12.39 3.88
N ARG A 21 9.64 -12.83 5.01
CA ARG A 21 9.95 -14.14 5.56
C ARG A 21 9.10 -15.25 5.00
N HIS A 22 7.81 -14.98 4.78
CA HIS A 22 6.85 -16.04 4.45
C HIS A 22 6.53 -16.15 2.98
N ASP A 23 6.55 -15.06 2.24
CA ASP A 23 6.33 -15.10 0.80
C ASP A 23 6.98 -13.90 0.14
N PRO A 24 8.26 -14.03 -0.22
CA PRO A 24 8.99 -12.90 -0.82
C PRO A 24 8.36 -12.34 -2.10
N ARG A 25 7.54 -13.12 -2.80
CA ARG A 25 6.87 -12.61 -3.99
C ARG A 25 5.84 -11.54 -3.62
N VAL A 26 5.18 -11.70 -2.47
CA VAL A 26 4.25 -10.69 -2.00
C VAL A 26 5.01 -9.44 -1.57
N ALA A 27 6.13 -9.60 -0.90
CA ALA A 27 6.97 -8.46 -0.54
C ALA A 27 7.40 -7.69 -1.78
N ALA A 28 7.81 -8.40 -2.83
CA ALA A 28 8.19 -7.75 -4.09
C ALA A 28 7.01 -7.03 -4.71
N ARG A 29 5.83 -7.60 -4.61
CA ARG A 29 4.63 -6.94 -5.14
C ARG A 29 4.31 -5.67 -4.36
N ILE A 30 4.51 -5.67 -3.04
CA ILE A 30 4.33 -4.46 -2.25
C ILE A 30 5.22 -3.35 -2.78
N GLU A 31 6.49 -3.66 -3.01
CA GLU A 31 7.43 -2.67 -3.55
C GLU A 31 6.99 -2.16 -4.92
N ARG A 32 6.50 -3.08 -5.75
CA ARG A 32 6.04 -2.71 -7.08
C ARG A 32 4.80 -1.81 -7.01
N LEU A 33 3.86 -2.13 -6.12
CA LEU A 33 2.67 -1.32 -5.95
C LEU A 33 3.01 0.06 -5.42
N LEU A 34 3.98 0.16 -4.52
CA LEU A 34 4.42 1.45 -4.01
C LEU A 34 5.07 2.28 -5.11
N ALA A 35 5.90 1.66 -5.94
CA ALA A 35 6.51 2.36 -7.07
C ALA A 35 5.44 2.89 -8.01
N GLU A 36 4.42 2.09 -8.27
CA GLU A 36 3.32 2.52 -9.13
C GLU A 36 2.53 3.65 -8.48
N THR A 37 2.29 3.54 -7.17
CA THR A 37 1.55 4.56 -6.44
C THR A 37 2.28 5.90 -6.43
N MET A 38 3.60 5.87 -6.42
CA MET A 38 4.40 7.08 -6.49
C MET A 38 4.17 7.81 -7.82
N ARG A 39 3.90 7.07 -8.88
CA ARG A 39 3.68 7.65 -10.20
C ARG A 39 2.22 8.03 -10.41
N THR A 40 1.30 7.15 -10.00
CA THR A 40 -0.13 7.33 -10.23
C THR A 40 -0.87 6.87 -8.97
N PRO A 41 -1.07 7.78 -8.00
CA PRO A 41 -1.61 7.40 -6.69
C PRO A 41 -2.99 6.76 -6.71
N PHE A 42 -3.80 7.06 -7.72
CA PHE A 42 -5.21 6.66 -7.70
C PHE A 42 -5.62 5.80 -8.87
N LYS A 43 -4.66 5.30 -9.64
CA LYS A 43 -4.96 4.41 -10.75
C LYS A 43 -3.73 3.54 -11.02
N GLY A 44 -3.92 2.53 -11.86
CA GLY A 44 -2.83 1.64 -12.23
C GLY A 44 -3.04 0.25 -11.69
N ILE A 45 -1.94 -0.48 -11.48
CA ILE A 45 -2.03 -1.90 -11.12
C ILE A 45 -2.59 -2.09 -9.73
N GLY A 46 -3.17 -3.27 -9.48
CA GLY A 46 -3.69 -3.63 -8.18
C GLY A 46 -5.09 -3.11 -7.91
N LYS A 47 -5.78 -2.59 -8.90
CA LYS A 47 -7.15 -2.07 -8.76
C LYS A 47 -7.30 -1.12 -7.58
N PRO A 48 -6.66 0.06 -7.64
CA PRO A 48 -6.80 1.01 -6.52
C PRO A 48 -8.24 1.43 -6.33
N GLU A 49 -8.70 1.37 -5.09
CA GLU A 49 -10.06 1.70 -4.72
C GLU A 49 -10.09 2.59 -3.49
N PRO A 50 -10.92 3.65 -3.49
CA PRO A 50 -11.07 4.44 -2.27
C PRO A 50 -11.87 3.66 -1.24
N LEU A 51 -11.49 3.80 0.01
CA LEU A 51 -12.17 3.14 1.12
C LEU A 51 -13.22 4.09 1.71
N LYS A 52 -14.10 3.54 2.54
CA LYS A 52 -15.24 4.27 3.05
C LYS A 52 -15.28 4.24 4.56
N ALA A 53 -16.25 4.94 5.13
CA ALA A 53 -16.51 4.99 6.57
C ALA A 53 -15.26 5.48 7.32
N GLU A 54 -14.82 4.75 8.33
CA GLU A 54 -13.68 5.19 9.14
C GLU A 54 -12.39 5.29 8.36
N LEU A 55 -12.32 4.61 7.20
CA LEU A 55 -11.12 4.67 6.36
C LEU A 55 -11.30 5.58 5.16
N SER A 56 -12.27 6.49 5.25
CA SER A 56 -12.46 7.48 4.20
C SER A 56 -11.18 8.30 4.03
N GLY A 57 -10.75 8.47 2.78
CA GLY A 57 -9.50 9.15 2.49
C GLY A 57 -8.35 8.20 2.27
N TRP A 58 -8.51 6.94 2.64
CA TRP A 58 -7.52 5.90 2.38
C TRP A 58 -7.91 5.12 1.14
N TRP A 59 -6.93 4.47 0.55
CA TRP A 59 -7.09 3.67 -0.67
C TRP A 59 -6.51 2.30 -0.45
N SER A 60 -6.92 1.33 -1.27
CA SER A 60 -6.31 0.01 -1.21
C SER A 60 -5.95 -0.47 -2.61
N ARG A 61 -4.88 -1.25 -2.69
CA ARG A 61 -4.51 -1.99 -3.89
C ARG A 61 -4.36 -3.45 -3.53
N ARG A 62 -4.70 -4.32 -4.46
CA ARG A 62 -4.66 -5.76 -4.21
C ARG A 62 -3.25 -6.30 -4.17
N LEU A 63 -2.94 -7.06 -3.13
CA LEU A 63 -1.70 -7.83 -3.04
C LEU A 63 -1.93 -9.25 -3.49
N THR A 64 -2.95 -9.89 -2.92
CA THR A 64 -3.40 -11.24 -3.27
C THR A 64 -4.92 -11.22 -3.23
N LEU A 65 -5.53 -12.39 -3.35
CA LEU A 65 -6.99 -12.47 -3.24
C LEU A 65 -7.49 -11.99 -1.88
N GLU A 66 -6.70 -12.20 -0.84
CA GLU A 66 -7.13 -11.91 0.54
C GLU A 66 -6.49 -10.69 1.15
N HIS A 67 -5.39 -10.22 0.58
CA HIS A 67 -4.59 -9.19 1.21
C HIS A 67 -4.54 -7.94 0.37
N ARG A 68 -4.52 -6.80 1.05
CA ARG A 68 -4.49 -5.51 0.38
C ARG A 68 -3.43 -4.60 1.01
N LEU A 69 -2.89 -3.75 0.16
CA LEU A 69 -2.03 -2.65 0.59
C LEU A 69 -2.94 -1.45 0.83
N VAL A 70 -3.02 -0.98 2.05
CA VAL A 70 -3.85 0.18 2.38
C VAL A 70 -2.95 1.38 2.57
N TYR A 71 -3.26 2.45 1.86
CA TYR A 71 -2.39 3.62 1.84
C TYR A 71 -3.20 4.90 1.67
N ARG A 72 -2.53 6.00 1.92
CA ARG A 72 -3.09 7.33 1.70
C ARG A 72 -2.02 8.18 1.04
N PHE A 73 -2.40 8.98 0.05
CA PHE A 73 -1.48 9.87 -0.60
C PHE A 73 -1.88 11.31 -0.31
N GLU A 74 -0.96 12.08 0.22
CA GLU A 74 -1.24 13.45 0.59
C GLU A 74 0.04 14.26 0.53
N LYS A 75 0.02 15.33 -0.27
CA LYS A 75 1.13 16.29 -0.34
C LYS A 75 2.49 15.63 -0.57
N GLY A 76 2.54 14.70 -1.50
CA GLY A 76 3.78 14.05 -1.85
C GLY A 76 4.24 12.98 -0.88
N VAL A 77 3.37 12.58 0.05
CA VAL A 77 3.68 11.52 1.00
C VAL A 77 2.70 10.37 0.83
N ILE A 78 3.23 9.16 0.73
CA ILE A 78 2.42 7.96 0.75
C ILE A 78 2.52 7.39 2.16
N PHE A 79 1.40 7.32 2.85
CA PHE A 79 1.31 6.71 4.17
C PHE A 79 0.80 5.30 4.01
N VAL A 80 1.58 4.30 4.42
CA VAL A 80 1.18 2.91 4.33
C VAL A 80 0.64 2.48 5.69
N LEU A 81 -0.64 2.15 5.73
CA LEU A 81 -1.30 1.78 6.98
C LEU A 81 -1.12 0.31 7.29
N GLN A 82 -1.30 -0.53 6.29
CA GLN A 82 -1.15 -1.97 6.45
C GLN A 82 -0.95 -2.62 5.09
N ALA A 83 -0.39 -3.83 5.11
CA ALA A 83 -0.12 -4.58 3.90
C ALA A 83 -0.49 -6.06 4.09
N ARG A 84 -1.49 -6.33 4.93
CA ARG A 84 -1.91 -7.68 5.23
C ARG A 84 -3.37 -7.64 5.62
N TYR A 85 -4.15 -8.59 5.05
CA TYR A 85 -5.59 -8.65 5.25
C TYR A 85 -6.29 -7.40 4.72
N HIS A 86 -7.30 -7.00 5.38
CA HIS A 86 -8.21 -5.93 5.05
C HIS A 86 -9.12 -6.28 3.88
N CYS A 87 -10.30 -6.64 4.19
CA CYS A 87 -11.35 -6.85 3.20
C CYS A 87 -12.32 -5.71 3.21
#